data_37bc4f439ab85d84887328641d89c016
#
_entry.id   37bc4f439ab85d84887328641d89c016
#
_cell.length_a   1.000
_cell.length_b   1.000
_cell.length_c   1.000
_cell.angle_alpha   90.00
_cell.angle_beta   90.00
_cell.angle_gamma   90.00
#
_symmetry.space_group_name_H-M   'P 1'
#
loop_
_entity.id
_entity.type
_entity.pdbx_description
1 polymer ?
#
loop_
_entity_poly.entity_id
_entity_poly.type
_entity_poly.pdbx_seq_one_letter_code
_entity_poly.pdbx_strand_id
1 'polypeptide(L)'
;MRVLMGNGSAKASGCTARALREVGETLQKEGIEYEIYQLGGDPIKDCTGCGACRKTGKCIFKDPDLTEFLEKAEKADGFVFGTPVYYAHPSGRILSFLDRVFYSAGSLFKGKPGAAVCSCRRAGEVCSMDVLNKYFTINAMPIASSTYWNGVHGSTAEQVEMDTEGLQTMRNIGHSMANLLKNENRAVMETGNRTDFIR
;
A
#
# COMPACT_ATOMS: atom_id res chain seq x y z
N MET A 1 -14.67 5.77 9.11
CA MET A 1 -13.84 5.07 8.12
C MET A 1 -12.37 5.33 8.44
N ARG A 2 -11.53 4.35 8.19
CA ARG A 2 -10.10 4.41 8.52
C ARG A 2 -9.24 3.86 7.39
N VAL A 3 -8.15 4.54 7.05
CA VAL A 3 -7.16 4.09 6.07
C VAL A 3 -5.86 3.71 6.79
N LEU A 4 -5.39 2.50 6.57
CA LEU A 4 -4.09 2.03 7.05
C LEU A 4 -3.05 2.19 5.94
N MET A 5 -1.94 2.85 6.26
CA MET A 5 -0.87 3.11 5.31
C MET A 5 0.41 2.41 5.73
N GLY A 6 1.03 1.64 4.83
CA GLY A 6 2.33 1.00 5.08
C GLY A 6 3.47 1.85 4.53
N ASN A 7 4.41 2.28 5.39
CA ASN A 7 5.63 2.94 4.97
C ASN A 7 6.76 1.92 4.74
N GLY A 8 7.04 1.59 3.48
CA GLY A 8 8.10 0.68 3.06
C GLY A 8 9.51 1.27 3.06
N SER A 9 9.67 2.52 3.50
CA SER A 9 10.98 3.13 3.72
C SER A 9 11.51 2.74 5.11
N ALA A 10 12.81 2.50 5.23
CA ALA A 10 13.47 2.37 6.52
C ALA A 10 13.47 3.67 7.34
N LYS A 11 13.23 4.82 6.68
CA LYS A 11 13.22 6.14 7.31
C LYS A 11 11.79 6.56 7.68
N ALA A 12 11.52 6.72 8.96
CA ALA A 12 10.21 7.14 9.48
C ALA A 12 9.84 8.59 9.09
N SER A 13 10.82 9.43 8.76
CA SER A 13 10.63 10.85 8.40
C SER A 13 11.21 11.20 7.03
N GLY A 14 11.38 10.21 6.12
CA GLY A 14 11.91 10.43 4.78
C GLY A 14 10.85 10.85 3.75
N CYS A 15 11.26 10.88 2.46
CA CYS A 15 10.38 11.27 1.34
C CYS A 15 9.08 10.48 1.28
N THR A 16 9.15 9.14 1.45
CA THR A 16 7.96 8.28 1.44
C THR A 16 6.99 8.63 2.57
N ALA A 17 7.51 8.84 3.78
CA ALA A 17 6.70 9.23 4.93
C ALA A 17 6.04 10.60 4.72
N ARG A 18 6.76 11.56 4.08
CA ARG A 18 6.20 12.87 3.76
C ARG A 18 5.05 12.76 2.76
N ALA A 19 5.23 11.94 1.71
CA ALA A 19 4.18 11.67 0.73
C ALA A 19 2.93 11.04 1.38
N LEU A 20 3.11 9.99 2.19
CA LEU A 20 2.01 9.34 2.89
C LEU A 20 1.29 10.29 3.85
N ARG A 21 2.01 11.19 4.51
CA ARG A 21 1.41 12.22 5.38
C ARG A 21 0.50 13.16 4.61
N GLU A 22 0.91 13.61 3.41
CA GLU A 22 0.07 14.48 2.56
C GLU A 22 -1.25 13.79 2.17
N VAL A 23 -1.19 12.49 1.82
CA VAL A 23 -2.40 11.69 1.59
C VAL A 23 -3.26 11.63 2.86
N GLY A 24 -2.64 11.35 4.01
CA GLY A 24 -3.33 11.20 5.29
C GLY A 24 -4.01 12.49 5.76
N GLU A 25 -3.31 13.62 5.68
CA GLU A 25 -3.87 14.93 6.03
C GLU A 25 -5.06 15.31 5.15
N THR A 26 -5.02 14.89 3.86
CA THR A 26 -6.15 15.07 2.96
C THR A 26 -7.32 14.19 3.36
N LEU A 27 -7.09 12.92 3.69
CA LEU A 27 -8.13 12.02 4.21
C LEU A 27 -8.76 12.55 5.50
N GLN A 28 -7.96 13.11 6.39
CA GLN A 28 -8.45 13.71 7.62
C GLN A 28 -9.38 14.91 7.35
N LYS A 29 -9.04 15.76 6.38
CA LYS A 29 -9.93 16.85 5.92
C LYS A 29 -11.25 16.33 5.35
N GLU A 30 -11.22 15.14 4.75
CA GLU A 30 -12.40 14.43 4.25
C GLU A 30 -13.18 13.66 5.34
N GLY A 31 -12.79 13.76 6.62
CA GLY A 31 -13.43 13.09 7.76
C GLY A 31 -13.08 11.61 7.87
N ILE A 32 -11.97 11.16 7.31
CA ILE A 32 -11.49 9.78 7.34
C ILE A 32 -10.22 9.70 8.18
N GLU A 33 -10.21 8.84 9.18
CA GLU A 33 -9.03 8.58 10.00
C GLU A 33 -7.94 7.87 9.20
N TYR A 34 -6.68 8.15 9.52
CA TYR A 34 -5.56 7.43 8.94
C TYR A 34 -4.51 7.06 9.98
N GLU A 35 -3.77 6.02 9.68
CA GLU A 35 -2.61 5.59 10.44
C GLU A 35 -1.47 5.20 9.48
N ILE A 36 -0.26 5.69 9.75
CA ILE A 36 0.94 5.28 9.02
C ILE A 36 1.67 4.23 9.86
N TYR A 37 1.69 2.99 9.35
CA TYR A 37 2.44 1.89 9.92
C TYR A 37 3.87 1.89 9.36
N GLN A 38 4.85 2.04 10.22
CA GLN A 38 6.26 2.10 9.86
C GLN A 38 6.87 0.69 9.86
N LEU A 39 7.36 0.23 8.70
CA LEU A 39 8.01 -1.09 8.59
C LEU A 39 9.44 -1.13 9.20
N GLY A 40 9.96 0.01 9.63
CA GLY A 40 11.25 0.09 10.30
C GLY A 40 12.48 -0.19 9.42
N GLY A 41 13.64 -0.33 10.06
CA GLY A 41 14.94 -0.56 9.42
C GLY A 41 15.42 -2.03 9.48
N ASP A 42 14.80 -2.87 10.31
CA ASP A 42 15.22 -4.24 10.50
C ASP A 42 14.91 -5.15 9.32
N PRO A 43 15.66 -6.23 9.07
CA PRO A 43 15.39 -7.16 7.99
C PRO A 43 13.99 -7.78 8.09
N ILE A 44 13.23 -7.74 7.00
CA ILE A 44 11.93 -8.42 6.89
C ILE A 44 12.14 -9.73 6.15
N LYS A 45 11.72 -10.84 6.78
CA LYS A 45 11.78 -12.15 6.14
C LYS A 45 10.81 -12.20 4.97
N ASP A 46 11.26 -12.71 3.83
CA ASP A 46 10.44 -12.93 2.65
C ASP A 46 9.47 -14.11 2.79
N CYS A 47 8.54 -14.23 1.84
CA CYS A 47 7.66 -15.38 1.74
C CYS A 47 8.40 -16.55 1.09
N THR A 48 8.48 -17.69 1.79
CA THR A 48 9.15 -18.90 1.27
C THR A 48 8.23 -19.81 0.45
N GLY A 49 6.98 -19.38 0.18
CA GLY A 49 6.02 -20.17 -0.60
C GLY A 49 5.60 -21.50 0.06
N CYS A 50 5.79 -21.65 1.37
CA CYS A 50 5.54 -22.92 2.09
C CYS A 50 4.07 -23.38 2.09
N GLY A 51 3.12 -22.53 1.72
CA GLY A 51 1.70 -22.84 1.60
C GLY A 51 0.96 -23.07 2.93
N ALA A 52 1.61 -22.95 4.08
CA ALA A 52 1.00 -23.21 5.39
C ALA A 52 -0.19 -22.28 5.69
N CYS A 53 -0.13 -21.02 5.27
CA CYS A 53 -1.21 -20.05 5.46
C CYS A 53 -2.51 -20.42 4.76
N ARG A 54 -2.47 -21.22 3.68
CA ARG A 54 -3.70 -21.74 3.03
C ARG A 54 -4.52 -22.64 3.95
N LYS A 55 -3.84 -23.33 4.90
CA LYS A 55 -4.49 -24.24 5.85
C LYS A 55 -4.83 -23.56 7.19
N THR A 56 -3.96 -22.65 7.63
CA THR A 56 -4.03 -22.05 8.97
C THR A 56 -4.64 -20.66 9.00
N GLY A 57 -4.74 -19.98 7.84
CA GLY A 57 -5.12 -18.58 7.73
C GLY A 57 -4.07 -17.61 8.27
N LYS A 58 -2.87 -18.09 8.64
CA LYS A 58 -1.80 -17.28 9.25
C LYS A 58 -0.44 -17.67 8.71
N CYS A 59 0.48 -16.70 8.64
CA CYS A 59 1.88 -16.99 8.35
C CYS A 59 2.50 -17.80 9.49
N ILE A 60 3.24 -18.87 9.16
CA ILE A 60 3.90 -19.73 10.18
C ILE A 60 5.13 -19.05 10.81
N PHE A 61 5.73 -18.10 10.10
CA PHE A 61 6.83 -17.34 10.67
C PHE A 61 6.27 -16.30 11.63
N LYS A 62 6.59 -16.48 12.91
CA LYS A 62 6.25 -15.51 13.95
C LYS A 62 6.96 -14.19 13.63
N ASP A 63 6.18 -13.14 13.48
CA ASP A 63 6.63 -11.81 13.16
C ASP A 63 5.67 -10.82 13.84
N PRO A 64 6.14 -10.17 14.91
CA PRO A 64 5.29 -9.22 15.64
C PRO A 64 4.75 -8.10 14.75
N ASP A 65 5.59 -7.57 13.85
CA ASP A 65 5.20 -6.46 12.97
C ASP A 65 4.11 -6.89 11.99
N LEU A 66 4.23 -8.10 11.41
CA LEU A 66 3.19 -8.65 10.54
C LEU A 66 1.87 -8.86 11.30
N THR A 67 1.96 -9.38 12.53
CA THR A 67 0.78 -9.64 13.35
C THR A 67 0.07 -8.33 13.71
N GLU A 68 0.81 -7.35 14.21
CA GLU A 68 0.27 -6.03 14.55
C GLU A 68 -0.36 -5.33 13.34
N PHE A 69 0.33 -5.37 12.19
CA PHE A 69 -0.23 -4.80 10.97
C PHE A 69 -1.55 -5.45 10.57
N LEU A 70 -1.65 -6.78 10.64
CA LEU A 70 -2.88 -7.50 10.29
C LEU A 70 -4.04 -7.19 11.24
N GLU A 71 -3.78 -7.07 12.55
CA GLU A 71 -4.79 -6.64 13.52
C GLU A 71 -5.32 -5.22 13.25
N LYS A 72 -4.46 -4.33 12.76
CA LYS A 72 -4.86 -2.99 12.30
C LYS A 72 -5.62 -3.06 10.97
N ALA A 73 -5.20 -3.94 10.05
CA ALA A 73 -5.81 -4.13 8.73
C ALA A 73 -7.26 -4.67 8.82
N GLU A 74 -7.57 -5.50 9.83
CA GLU A 74 -8.94 -5.95 10.09
C GLU A 74 -9.91 -4.79 10.30
N LYS A 75 -9.45 -3.69 10.90
CA LYS A 75 -10.23 -2.51 11.25
C LYS A 75 -10.17 -1.40 10.20
N ALA A 76 -9.39 -1.60 9.15
CA ALA A 76 -9.21 -0.62 8.09
C ALA A 76 -10.19 -0.83 6.94
N ASP A 77 -10.67 0.27 6.37
CA ASP A 77 -11.57 0.31 5.23
C ASP A 77 -10.84 0.51 3.89
N GLY A 78 -9.60 1.02 3.92
CA GLY A 78 -8.76 1.26 2.75
C GLY A 78 -7.27 1.20 3.10
N PHE A 79 -6.43 1.10 2.07
CA PHE A 79 -4.99 0.90 2.23
C PHE A 79 -4.17 1.78 1.30
N VAL A 80 -3.04 2.30 1.81
CA VAL A 80 -2.02 2.97 0.99
C VAL A 80 -0.66 2.37 1.30
N PHE A 81 0.06 1.92 0.26
CA PHE A 81 1.42 1.42 0.45
C PHE A 81 2.43 2.35 -0.22
N GLY A 82 3.31 2.90 0.60
CA GLY A 82 4.37 3.80 0.18
C GLY A 82 5.73 3.12 0.10
N THR A 83 6.51 3.41 -0.94
CA THR A 83 7.85 2.85 -1.14
C THR A 83 8.84 3.88 -1.67
N PRO A 84 10.10 3.86 -1.23
CA PRO A 84 11.17 4.48 -1.98
C PRO A 84 11.46 3.65 -3.24
N VAL A 85 11.92 4.34 -4.29
CA VAL A 85 12.31 3.69 -5.55
C VAL A 85 13.81 3.35 -5.50
N TYR A 86 14.12 2.07 -5.66
CA TYR A 86 15.47 1.55 -5.78
C TYR A 86 15.62 0.80 -7.11
N TYR A 87 16.51 1.27 -7.99
CA TYR A 87 16.71 0.66 -9.32
C TYR A 87 15.40 0.49 -10.12
N ALA A 88 14.54 1.52 -10.13
CA ALA A 88 13.22 1.51 -10.74
C ALA A 88 12.27 0.42 -10.18
N HIS A 89 12.46 0.03 -8.92
CA HIS A 89 11.69 -1.01 -8.24
C HIS A 89 11.28 -0.54 -6.83
N PRO A 90 10.20 -1.09 -6.26
CA PRO A 90 9.91 -0.88 -4.83
C PRO A 90 11.04 -1.42 -3.96
N SER A 91 11.17 -0.93 -2.74
CA SER A 91 12.12 -1.50 -1.81
C SER A 91 11.84 -2.99 -1.59
N GLY A 92 12.89 -3.83 -1.50
CA GLY A 92 12.72 -5.25 -1.18
C GLY A 92 11.98 -5.47 0.14
N ARG A 93 12.09 -4.51 1.06
CA ARG A 93 11.38 -4.49 2.34
C ARG A 93 9.87 -4.53 2.17
N ILE A 94 9.31 -3.61 1.38
CA ILE A 94 7.85 -3.57 1.18
C ILE A 94 7.37 -4.81 0.45
N LEU A 95 8.13 -5.34 -0.50
CA LEU A 95 7.77 -6.55 -1.24
C LEU A 95 7.75 -7.77 -0.33
N SER A 96 8.81 -8.01 0.43
CA SER A 96 8.87 -9.13 1.40
C SER A 96 7.72 -9.06 2.41
N PHE A 97 7.34 -7.86 2.84
CA PHE A 97 6.22 -7.65 3.75
C PHE A 97 4.88 -7.96 3.07
N LEU A 98 4.62 -7.35 1.91
CA LEU A 98 3.34 -7.50 1.21
C LEU A 98 3.10 -8.93 0.71
N ASP A 99 4.14 -9.63 0.25
CA ASP A 99 4.02 -11.05 -0.11
C ASP A 99 3.45 -11.87 1.05
N ARG A 100 3.94 -11.64 2.26
CA ARG A 100 3.46 -12.36 3.44
C ARG A 100 2.07 -11.90 3.87
N VAL A 101 1.81 -10.59 3.85
CA VAL A 101 0.49 -10.00 4.16
C VAL A 101 -0.57 -10.60 3.24
N PHE A 102 -0.40 -10.48 1.94
CA PHE A 102 -1.42 -10.90 0.97
C PHE A 102 -1.55 -12.41 0.83
N TYR A 103 -0.47 -13.19 0.98
CA TYR A 103 -0.57 -14.66 1.01
C TYR A 103 -1.28 -15.17 2.25
N SER A 104 -1.09 -14.55 3.40
CA SER A 104 -1.68 -15.04 4.66
C SER A 104 -3.07 -14.48 4.95
N ALA A 105 -3.38 -13.30 4.46
CA ALA A 105 -4.59 -12.57 4.84
C ALA A 105 -5.24 -11.77 3.69
N GLY A 106 -5.03 -12.15 2.43
CA GLY A 106 -5.54 -11.43 1.25
C GLY A 106 -7.05 -11.18 1.29
N SER A 107 -7.83 -12.05 1.93
CA SER A 107 -9.28 -11.87 2.09
C SER A 107 -9.68 -10.62 2.87
N LEU A 108 -8.82 -10.12 3.77
CA LEU A 108 -9.08 -8.89 4.53
C LEU A 108 -9.11 -7.64 3.65
N PHE A 109 -8.42 -7.70 2.52
CA PHE A 109 -8.22 -6.57 1.61
C PHE A 109 -9.24 -6.53 0.47
N LYS A 110 -9.86 -7.68 0.18
CA LYS A 110 -10.76 -7.85 -0.95
C LYS A 110 -11.88 -6.80 -0.97
N GLY A 111 -12.01 -6.09 -2.10
CA GLY A 111 -13.01 -5.06 -2.32
C GLY A 111 -12.78 -3.74 -1.59
N LYS A 112 -11.77 -3.64 -0.73
CA LYS A 112 -11.38 -2.37 -0.10
C LYS A 112 -10.47 -1.58 -1.05
N PRO A 113 -10.58 -0.25 -1.13
CA PRO A 113 -9.73 0.53 -2.02
C PRO A 113 -8.27 0.53 -1.57
N GLY A 114 -7.37 0.56 -2.55
CA GLY A 114 -5.93 0.64 -2.34
C GLY A 114 -5.26 1.72 -3.17
N ALA A 115 -4.10 2.21 -2.74
CA ALA A 115 -3.24 3.08 -3.54
C ALA A 115 -1.76 2.76 -3.31
N ALA A 116 -0.97 2.84 -4.39
CA ALA A 116 0.49 2.84 -4.32
C ALA A 116 1.01 4.28 -4.33
N VAL A 117 2.03 4.56 -3.51
CA VAL A 117 2.74 5.84 -3.46
C VAL A 117 4.23 5.58 -3.57
N CYS A 118 4.91 6.28 -4.47
CA CYS A 118 6.34 6.14 -4.67
C CYS A 118 7.09 7.43 -4.35
N SER A 119 8.28 7.32 -3.80
CA SER A 119 9.20 8.45 -3.68
C SER A 119 10.50 8.14 -4.41
N CYS A 120 10.93 9.02 -5.29
CA CYS A 120 12.17 8.86 -6.06
C CYS A 120 12.93 10.17 -6.14
N ARG A 121 14.23 10.07 -6.46
CA ARG A 121 15.03 11.27 -6.73
C ARG A 121 14.65 11.89 -8.08
N ARG A 122 14.33 11.05 -9.09
CA ARG A 122 14.16 11.52 -10.48
C ARG A 122 13.22 10.65 -11.32
N ALA A 123 13.32 9.33 -11.25
CA ALA A 123 12.58 8.42 -12.14
C ALA A 123 12.47 7.00 -11.53
N GLY A 124 11.63 6.15 -12.14
CA GLY A 124 11.42 4.76 -11.75
C GLY A 124 10.17 4.56 -10.88
N GLU A 125 9.44 5.63 -10.58
CA GLU A 125 8.20 5.58 -9.80
C GLU A 125 7.11 4.79 -10.51
N VAL A 126 6.97 4.92 -11.81
CA VAL A 126 5.95 4.21 -12.61
C VAL A 126 6.13 2.71 -12.51
N CYS A 127 7.36 2.21 -12.75
CA CYS A 127 7.65 0.77 -12.65
C CYS A 127 7.42 0.25 -11.22
N SER A 128 7.78 1.05 -10.20
CA SER A 128 7.56 0.70 -8.81
C SER A 128 6.08 0.66 -8.44
N MET A 129 5.31 1.62 -8.93
CA MET A 129 3.87 1.69 -8.74
C MET A 129 3.16 0.49 -9.38
N ASP A 130 3.55 0.09 -10.60
CA ASP A 130 3.01 -1.07 -11.30
C ASP A 130 3.20 -2.37 -10.51
N VAL A 131 4.35 -2.53 -9.87
CA VAL A 131 4.60 -3.70 -9.02
C VAL A 131 3.63 -3.72 -7.82
N LEU A 132 3.45 -2.59 -7.14
CA LEU A 132 2.54 -2.52 -5.99
C LEU A 132 1.07 -2.67 -6.40
N ASN A 133 0.67 -2.12 -7.53
CA ASN A 133 -0.70 -2.24 -8.04
C ASN A 133 -1.12 -3.67 -8.34
N LYS A 134 -0.18 -4.60 -8.60
CA LYS A 134 -0.48 -6.03 -8.79
C LYS A 134 -1.07 -6.68 -7.54
N TYR A 135 -0.66 -6.26 -6.35
CA TYR A 135 -1.26 -6.72 -5.10
C TYR A 135 -2.74 -6.32 -5.00
N PHE A 136 -3.06 -5.12 -5.44
CA PHE A 136 -4.45 -4.63 -5.43
C PHE A 136 -5.31 -5.34 -6.47
N THR A 137 -4.82 -5.43 -7.70
CA THR A 137 -5.60 -5.97 -8.81
C THR A 137 -5.96 -7.44 -8.60
N ILE A 138 -5.02 -8.30 -8.16
CA ILE A 138 -5.31 -9.73 -7.92
C ILE A 138 -6.27 -9.94 -6.73
N ASN A 139 -6.35 -8.98 -5.81
CA ASN A 139 -7.24 -9.03 -4.65
C ASN A 139 -8.57 -8.27 -4.87
N ALA A 140 -8.91 -7.96 -6.12
CA ALA A 140 -10.13 -7.23 -6.47
C ALA A 140 -10.32 -5.92 -5.68
N MET A 141 -9.24 -5.22 -5.41
CA MET A 141 -9.23 -3.93 -4.74
C MET A 141 -9.33 -2.80 -5.77
N PRO A 142 -10.30 -1.90 -5.67
CA PRO A 142 -10.32 -0.68 -6.48
C PRO A 142 -9.06 0.15 -6.22
N ILE A 143 -8.43 0.66 -7.27
CA ILE A 143 -7.23 1.49 -7.15
C ILE A 143 -7.61 2.96 -7.14
N ALA A 144 -7.24 3.67 -6.07
CA ALA A 144 -7.34 5.12 -6.01
C ALA A 144 -6.20 5.73 -6.84
N SER A 145 -6.56 6.35 -7.94
CA SER A 145 -5.66 7.07 -8.85
C SER A 145 -5.64 8.57 -8.56
N SER A 146 -4.70 9.27 -9.16
CA SER A 146 -4.57 10.72 -9.11
C SER A 146 -4.63 11.33 -10.50
N THR A 147 -4.28 12.60 -10.60
CA THR A 147 -4.19 13.35 -11.87
C THR A 147 -2.88 13.12 -12.62
N TYR A 148 -1.91 12.48 -11.98
CA TYR A 148 -0.64 12.04 -12.57
C TYR A 148 -0.14 10.77 -11.85
N TRP A 149 1.06 10.26 -12.18
CA TRP A 149 1.64 9.10 -11.49
C TRP A 149 1.82 9.37 -10.00
N ASN A 150 1.47 8.40 -9.17
CA ASN A 150 1.43 8.52 -7.71
C ASN A 150 2.86 8.59 -7.11
N GLY A 151 3.61 9.62 -7.45
CA GLY A 151 5.00 9.81 -7.05
C GLY A 151 5.29 11.19 -6.51
N VAL A 152 6.32 11.27 -5.65
CA VAL A 152 6.96 12.51 -5.24
C VAL A 152 8.45 12.46 -5.52
N HIS A 153 9.06 13.61 -5.81
CA HIS A 153 10.47 13.73 -6.18
C HIS A 153 11.26 14.46 -5.09
N GLY A 154 12.39 13.87 -4.74
CA GLY A 154 13.32 14.44 -3.75
C GLY A 154 14.24 13.38 -3.17
N SER A 155 15.38 13.83 -2.64
CA SER A 155 16.32 13.00 -1.87
C SER A 155 16.16 13.16 -0.36
N THR A 156 15.45 14.21 0.07
CA THR A 156 15.08 14.48 1.47
C THR A 156 13.64 14.93 1.56
N ALA A 157 13.05 14.88 2.76
CA ALA A 157 11.68 15.32 2.99
C ALA A 157 11.50 16.82 2.65
N GLU A 158 12.51 17.63 2.92
CA GLU A 158 12.51 19.07 2.60
C GLU A 158 12.48 19.33 1.08
N GLN A 159 13.14 18.46 0.29
CA GLN A 159 13.05 18.55 -1.16
C GLN A 159 11.66 18.14 -1.68
N VAL A 160 11.00 17.18 -1.03
CA VAL A 160 9.62 16.84 -1.37
C VAL A 160 8.64 18.00 -1.12
N GLU A 161 8.91 18.86 -0.13
CA GLU A 161 8.12 20.10 0.07
C GLU A 161 8.18 21.06 -1.11
N MET A 162 9.25 21.00 -1.91
CA MET A 162 9.39 21.81 -3.12
C MET A 162 8.73 21.17 -4.35
N ASP A 163 8.40 19.88 -4.30
CA ASP A 163 7.67 19.16 -5.35
C ASP A 163 6.16 19.42 -5.23
N THR A 164 5.76 20.61 -5.64
CA THR A 164 4.35 21.06 -5.52
C THR A 164 3.39 20.20 -6.34
N GLU A 165 3.81 19.68 -7.49
CA GLU A 165 3.02 18.77 -8.33
C GLU A 165 2.89 17.40 -7.66
N GLY A 166 3.98 16.84 -7.15
CA GLY A 166 3.95 15.58 -6.41
C GLY A 166 3.06 15.66 -5.17
N LEU A 167 3.14 16.74 -4.38
CA LEU A 167 2.25 16.94 -3.24
C LEU A 167 0.78 17.12 -3.66
N GLN A 168 0.51 17.81 -4.76
CA GLN A 168 -0.84 17.89 -5.33
C GLN A 168 -1.34 16.50 -5.74
N THR A 169 -0.50 15.69 -6.35
CA THR A 169 -0.81 14.30 -6.71
C THR A 169 -1.16 13.48 -5.47
N MET A 170 -0.43 13.64 -4.36
CA MET A 170 -0.75 12.99 -3.09
C MET A 170 -2.11 13.43 -2.52
N ARG A 171 -2.43 14.72 -2.58
CA ARG A 171 -3.76 15.21 -2.15
C ARG A 171 -4.87 14.61 -2.98
N ASN A 172 -4.67 14.51 -4.29
CA ASN A 172 -5.66 13.91 -5.20
C ASN A 172 -5.86 12.41 -4.95
N ILE A 173 -4.82 11.67 -4.51
CA ILE A 173 -4.99 10.31 -4.00
C ILE A 173 -5.91 10.30 -2.78
N GLY A 174 -5.70 11.22 -1.84
CA GLY A 174 -6.54 11.36 -0.65
C GLY A 174 -8.02 11.59 -1.02
N HIS A 175 -8.30 12.51 -1.93
CA HIS A 175 -9.65 12.77 -2.42
C HIS A 175 -10.26 11.57 -3.17
N SER A 176 -9.49 10.91 -4.05
CA SER A 176 -9.92 9.72 -4.78
C SER A 176 -10.24 8.56 -3.84
N MET A 177 -9.37 8.31 -2.86
CA MET A 177 -9.58 7.29 -1.82
C MET A 177 -10.84 7.61 -0.99
N ALA A 178 -11.02 8.86 -0.58
CA ALA A 178 -12.20 9.29 0.16
C ALA A 178 -13.49 9.07 -0.63
N ASN A 179 -13.46 9.38 -1.93
CA ASN A 179 -14.60 9.13 -2.83
C ASN A 179 -14.93 7.63 -2.93
N LEU A 180 -13.92 6.78 -3.12
CA LEU A 180 -14.12 5.33 -3.16
C LEU A 180 -14.66 4.77 -1.84
N LEU A 181 -14.23 5.31 -0.71
CA LEU A 181 -14.69 4.87 0.63
C LEU A 181 -16.13 5.31 0.91
N LYS A 182 -16.51 6.51 0.50
CA LYS A 182 -17.86 7.08 0.70
C LYS A 182 -18.89 6.52 -0.28
N ASN A 183 -18.45 5.90 -1.38
CA ASN A 183 -19.37 5.30 -2.36
C ASN A 183 -19.86 3.93 -1.87
N GLU A 184 -21.16 3.83 -1.59
CA GLU A 184 -21.82 2.60 -1.12
C GLU A 184 -22.03 1.57 -2.23
N ASN A 185 -22.04 1.98 -3.50
CA ASN A 185 -22.25 1.10 -4.66
C ASN A 185 -20.97 0.36 -5.05
N ARG A 186 -20.59 -0.63 -4.25
CA ARG A 186 -19.44 -1.49 -4.56
C ARG A 186 -19.84 -2.58 -5.55
N ALA A 187 -18.96 -2.88 -6.50
CA ALA A 187 -19.17 -3.96 -7.44
C ALA A 187 -19.27 -5.32 -6.73
N VAL A 188 -20.27 -6.11 -7.10
CA VAL A 188 -20.37 -7.51 -6.68
C VAL A 188 -19.51 -8.36 -7.60
N MET A 189 -18.55 -9.07 -7.04
CA MET A 189 -17.63 -9.92 -7.78
C MET A 189 -18.09 -11.38 -7.77
N GLU A 190 -18.17 -11.99 -8.95
CA GLU A 190 -18.33 -13.44 -9.04
C GLU A 190 -17.11 -14.16 -8.45
N THR A 191 -17.37 -15.28 -7.80
CA THR A 191 -16.32 -16.11 -7.19
C THR A 191 -16.57 -17.57 -7.49
N GLY A 192 -15.55 -18.42 -7.37
CA GLY A 192 -15.70 -19.88 -7.35
C GLY A 192 -15.07 -20.61 -8.53
N ASN A 193 -14.89 -19.98 -9.69
CA ASN A 193 -14.24 -20.63 -10.83
C ASN A 193 -12.72 -20.54 -10.73
N ARG A 194 -12.04 -21.66 -10.87
CA ARG A 194 -10.58 -21.73 -10.89
C ARG A 194 -10.13 -22.64 -12.05
N THR A 195 -9.26 -22.11 -12.85
CA THR A 195 -8.58 -22.89 -13.89
C THR A 195 -7.37 -23.61 -13.26
N ASP A 196 -7.37 -24.94 -13.29
CA ASP A 196 -6.30 -25.80 -12.75
C ASP A 196 -5.75 -26.81 -13.78
N PHE A 197 -6.24 -26.78 -15.03
CA PHE A 197 -5.84 -27.67 -16.11
C PHE A 197 -4.69 -27.16 -16.98
N ILE A 198 -4.20 -25.94 -16.72
CA ILE A 198 -2.98 -25.42 -17.38
C ILE A 198 -1.77 -26.04 -16.69
N ARG A 199 -1.07 -26.91 -17.42
CA ARG A 199 0.11 -27.67 -16.97
C ARG A 199 1.37 -27.16 -17.66
#